data_c3d7f948e1fa02d00183f3922682accf
#
_entry.id   c3d7f948e1fa02d00183f3922682accf
#
_cell.length_a   1.000
_cell.length_b   1.000
_cell.length_c   1.000
_cell.angle_alpha   90.00
_cell.angle_beta   90.00
_cell.angle_gamma   90.00
#
_symmetry.space_group_name_H-M   'P 1'
#
loop_
_entity.id
_entity.type
_entity.pdbx_description
1 polymer ?
#
loop_
_entity_poly.entity_id
_entity_poly.type
_entity_poly.pdbx_seq_one_letter_code
_entity_poly.pdbx_strand_id
1 'polypeptide(L)'
;MPKLLDHIEFETTLTRSPMDSGWHFLVVSKEIVAKFGFEGKSKRVVCSINGSDGFQCALLPSGDIFYIIVNKKKRDALGIVADDTVSVELVRDESKYGLPMPEEMQEVLNQDPEGDRLFHGLTAGKQRSLLYFVGKVNDIDKRIHQALIIIDHLKENDGKIVGPKLNEELKRPMF
;
A
#
# COMPACT_ATOMS: atom_id res chain seq x y z
N MET A 1 -11.00 -18.10 24.86
CA MET A 1 -10.89 -17.28 23.64
C MET A 1 -9.89 -17.90 22.70
N PRO A 2 -10.25 -18.11 21.44
CA PRO A 2 -9.24 -18.54 20.48
C PRO A 2 -8.17 -17.45 20.34
N LYS A 3 -6.91 -17.86 20.34
CA LYS A 3 -5.80 -16.94 20.14
C LYS A 3 -5.84 -16.43 18.71
N LEU A 4 -5.87 -15.10 18.54
CA LEU A 4 -5.77 -14.50 17.23
C LEU A 4 -4.38 -14.76 16.66
N LEU A 5 -4.32 -15.11 15.37
CA LEU A 5 -3.05 -15.37 14.69
C LEU A 5 -2.50 -14.07 14.12
N ASP A 6 -1.22 -13.85 14.33
CA ASP A 6 -0.48 -12.75 13.71
C ASP A 6 0.25 -13.21 12.45
N HIS A 7 0.30 -14.52 12.21
CA HIS A 7 1.06 -15.17 11.16
C HIS A 7 0.33 -16.44 10.71
N ILE A 8 0.29 -16.67 9.40
CA ILE A 8 -0.26 -17.90 8.83
C ILE A 8 0.47 -18.24 7.52
N GLU A 9 0.68 -19.55 7.30
CA GLU A 9 1.25 -20.10 6.08
C GLU A 9 0.21 -20.98 5.38
N PHE A 10 0.13 -20.89 4.06
CA PHE A 10 -0.76 -21.72 3.24
C PHE A 10 -0.28 -21.74 1.79
N GLU A 11 -0.84 -22.64 1.00
CA GLU A 11 -0.64 -22.68 -0.44
C GLU A 11 -1.87 -22.16 -1.16
N THR A 12 -1.64 -21.47 -2.29
CA THR A 12 -2.71 -21.01 -3.16
C THR A 12 -2.19 -20.92 -4.60
N THR A 13 -3.09 -20.72 -5.53
CA THR A 13 -2.75 -20.59 -6.95
C THR A 13 -2.78 -19.11 -7.38
N LEU A 14 -1.76 -18.69 -8.12
CA LEU A 14 -1.76 -17.38 -8.74
C LEU A 14 -2.78 -17.39 -9.88
N THR A 15 -3.83 -16.59 -9.75
CA THR A 15 -4.95 -16.57 -10.67
C THR A 15 -4.96 -15.31 -11.51
N ARG A 16 -5.08 -15.46 -12.82
CA ARG A 16 -5.28 -14.34 -13.72
C ARG A 16 -6.77 -14.01 -13.85
N SER A 17 -7.14 -12.73 -13.77
CA SER A 17 -8.49 -12.29 -14.05
C SER A 17 -8.91 -12.68 -15.49
N PRO A 18 -10.15 -13.12 -15.70
CA PRO A 18 -10.63 -13.40 -17.05
C PRO A 18 -10.80 -12.14 -17.90
N MET A 19 -10.69 -10.95 -17.29
CA MET A 19 -10.76 -9.68 -17.99
C MET A 19 -9.44 -9.34 -18.69
N ASP A 20 -9.50 -8.53 -19.74
CA ASP A 20 -8.33 -8.14 -20.55
C ASP A 20 -7.31 -7.26 -19.77
N SER A 21 -7.67 -6.81 -18.59
CA SER A 21 -6.82 -5.96 -17.74
C SER A 21 -5.50 -6.62 -17.33
N GLY A 22 -5.41 -7.96 -17.36
CA GLY A 22 -4.20 -8.68 -16.96
C GLY A 22 -3.95 -8.71 -15.46
N TRP A 23 -4.94 -8.39 -14.64
CA TRP A 23 -4.82 -8.48 -13.18
C TRP A 23 -4.57 -9.92 -12.74
N HIS A 24 -3.64 -10.07 -11.81
CA HIS A 24 -3.33 -11.35 -11.18
C HIS A 24 -3.48 -11.22 -9.68
N PHE A 25 -3.97 -12.27 -9.04
CA PHE A 25 -4.20 -12.24 -7.60
C PHE A 25 -4.04 -13.62 -6.97
N LEU A 26 -3.77 -13.60 -5.66
CA LEU A 26 -3.78 -14.77 -4.81
C LEU A 26 -5.12 -14.82 -4.10
N VAL A 27 -5.80 -15.95 -4.18
CA VAL A 27 -7.07 -16.16 -3.46
C VAL A 27 -6.74 -16.59 -2.02
N VAL A 28 -7.39 -15.93 -1.07
CA VAL A 28 -7.25 -16.25 0.36
C VAL A 28 -8.64 -16.58 0.90
N SER A 29 -8.78 -17.73 1.54
CA SER A 29 -10.10 -18.14 2.04
C SER A 29 -10.58 -17.23 3.17
N LYS A 30 -11.89 -17.12 3.30
CA LYS A 30 -12.55 -16.38 4.38
C LYS A 30 -12.13 -16.91 5.76
N GLU A 31 -11.93 -18.22 5.89
CA GLU A 31 -11.52 -18.87 7.13
C GLU A 31 -10.12 -18.43 7.55
N ILE A 32 -9.19 -18.31 6.60
CA ILE A 32 -7.83 -17.82 6.86
C ILE A 32 -7.88 -16.38 7.36
N VAL A 33 -8.63 -15.52 6.67
CA VAL A 33 -8.76 -14.11 7.05
C VAL A 33 -9.39 -13.96 8.44
N ALA A 34 -10.39 -14.77 8.75
CA ALA A 34 -11.06 -14.74 10.05
C ALA A 34 -10.11 -15.05 11.21
N LYS A 35 -9.08 -15.85 11.00
CA LYS A 35 -8.08 -16.20 12.03
C LYS A 35 -7.27 -15.02 12.53
N PHE A 36 -7.13 -13.95 11.72
CA PHE A 36 -6.45 -12.72 12.14
C PHE A 36 -7.29 -11.85 13.07
N GLY A 37 -8.62 -11.95 13.00
CA GLY A 37 -9.51 -11.14 13.84
C GLY A 37 -9.36 -9.64 13.58
N PHE A 38 -9.28 -9.24 12.31
CA PHE A 38 -9.19 -7.82 11.96
C PHE A 38 -10.40 -7.03 12.46
N GLU A 39 -10.14 -5.87 13.03
CA GLU A 39 -11.15 -4.90 13.37
C GLU A 39 -11.33 -3.89 12.23
N GLY A 40 -12.59 -3.54 11.93
CA GLY A 40 -12.90 -2.59 10.88
C GLY A 40 -12.79 -3.16 9.47
N LYS A 41 -12.84 -2.27 8.48
CA LYS A 41 -12.88 -2.64 7.06
C LYS A 41 -11.50 -2.89 6.45
N SER A 42 -10.48 -2.24 6.97
CA SER A 42 -9.13 -2.35 6.43
C SER A 42 -8.43 -3.59 6.98
N LYS A 43 -7.96 -4.44 6.07
CA LYS A 43 -7.27 -5.68 6.41
C LYS A 43 -5.90 -5.67 5.75
N ARG A 44 -4.89 -5.21 6.50
CA ARG A 44 -3.52 -5.04 6.00
C ARG A 44 -2.61 -6.15 6.49
N VAL A 45 -1.82 -6.68 5.55
CA VAL A 45 -0.87 -7.76 5.83
C VAL A 45 0.45 -7.51 5.10
N VAL A 46 1.48 -8.21 5.55
CA VAL A 46 2.72 -8.36 4.80
C VAL A 46 2.70 -9.76 4.20
N CYS A 47 2.78 -9.85 2.88
CA CYS A 47 2.70 -11.09 2.13
C CYS A 47 4.08 -11.50 1.61
N SER A 48 4.51 -12.72 1.94
CA SER A 48 5.72 -13.32 1.37
C SER A 48 5.32 -14.52 0.53
N ILE A 49 5.84 -14.58 -0.70
CA ILE A 49 5.54 -15.64 -1.67
C ILE A 49 6.81 -16.47 -1.88
N ASN A 50 6.69 -17.79 -1.70
CA ASN A 50 7.79 -18.74 -1.90
C ASN A 50 9.05 -18.38 -1.11
N GLY A 51 8.89 -17.87 0.12
CA GLY A 51 10.00 -17.53 1.00
C GLY A 51 10.75 -16.24 0.62
N SER A 52 10.18 -15.44 -0.29
CA SER A 52 10.77 -14.16 -0.70
C SER A 52 10.54 -13.07 0.35
N ASP A 53 11.13 -11.89 0.11
CA ASP A 53 10.87 -10.71 0.92
C ASP A 53 9.40 -10.33 0.88
N GLY A 54 8.85 -9.94 2.03
CA GLY A 54 7.46 -9.59 2.14
C GLY A 54 7.13 -8.23 1.53
N PHE A 55 5.90 -8.08 1.06
CA PHE A 55 5.37 -6.79 0.61
C PHE A 55 4.08 -6.47 1.34
N GLN A 56 3.89 -5.20 1.62
CA GLN A 56 2.70 -4.69 2.30
C GLN A 56 1.53 -4.61 1.33
N CYS A 57 0.38 -5.14 1.73
CA CYS A 57 -0.79 -5.18 0.86
C CYS A 57 -2.09 -5.28 1.67
N ALA A 58 -3.20 -5.18 0.97
CA ALA A 58 -4.52 -5.35 1.55
C ALA A 58 -5.13 -6.68 1.14
N LEU A 59 -5.87 -7.28 2.05
CA LEU A 59 -6.80 -8.36 1.74
C LEU A 59 -8.11 -7.74 1.27
N LEU A 60 -8.45 -7.92 0.01
CA LEU A 60 -9.64 -7.32 -0.61
C LEU A 60 -10.77 -8.34 -0.68
N PRO A 61 -12.00 -7.96 -0.29
CA PRO A 61 -13.12 -8.90 -0.30
C PRO A 61 -13.72 -9.07 -1.68
N SER A 62 -14.14 -10.29 -1.99
CA SER A 62 -14.91 -10.61 -3.19
C SER A 62 -15.82 -11.81 -2.89
N GLY A 63 -17.10 -11.56 -2.60
CA GLY A 63 -18.03 -12.63 -2.23
C GLY A 63 -17.56 -13.38 -0.98
N ASP A 64 -17.35 -14.68 -1.10
CA ASP A 64 -16.94 -15.54 0.02
C ASP A 64 -15.43 -15.70 0.16
N ILE A 65 -14.65 -14.96 -0.62
CA ILE A 65 -13.20 -15.03 -0.60
C ILE A 65 -12.59 -13.64 -0.41
N PHE A 66 -11.30 -13.65 -0.10
CA PHE A 66 -10.45 -12.46 -0.19
C PHE A 66 -9.37 -12.69 -1.22
N TYR A 67 -8.75 -11.62 -1.69
CA TYR A 67 -7.67 -11.73 -2.66
C TYR A 67 -6.61 -10.67 -2.43
N ILE A 68 -5.39 -10.97 -2.88
CA ILE A 68 -4.24 -10.08 -2.85
C ILE A 68 -3.82 -9.85 -4.29
N ILE A 69 -3.71 -8.59 -4.69
CA ILE A 69 -3.24 -8.23 -6.04
C ILE A 69 -1.71 -8.41 -6.10
N VAL A 70 -1.24 -9.11 -7.13
CA VAL A 70 0.19 -9.29 -7.39
C VAL A 70 0.51 -8.67 -8.75
N ASN A 71 1.17 -7.52 -8.75
CA ASN A 71 1.47 -6.79 -9.98
C ASN A 71 2.58 -7.47 -10.81
N LYS A 72 2.69 -7.03 -12.06
CA LYS A 72 3.67 -7.61 -13.00
C LYS A 72 5.11 -7.54 -12.49
N LYS A 73 5.50 -6.42 -11.91
CA LYS A 73 6.84 -6.22 -11.35
C LYS A 73 7.17 -7.29 -10.30
N LYS A 74 6.22 -7.57 -9.40
CA LYS A 74 6.39 -8.60 -8.37
C LYS A 74 6.42 -9.99 -8.96
N ARG A 75 5.52 -10.28 -9.92
CA ARG A 75 5.50 -11.59 -10.59
C ARG A 75 6.82 -11.89 -11.30
N ASP A 76 7.34 -10.89 -12.02
CA ASP A 76 8.60 -11.02 -12.76
C ASP A 76 9.78 -11.24 -11.79
N ALA A 77 9.82 -10.47 -10.69
CA ALA A 77 10.86 -10.60 -9.67
C ALA A 77 10.85 -11.97 -8.99
N LEU A 78 9.66 -12.55 -8.80
CA LEU A 78 9.47 -13.85 -8.15
C LEU A 78 9.53 -15.03 -9.11
N GLY A 79 9.51 -14.77 -10.42
CA GLY A 79 9.52 -15.82 -11.44
C GLY A 79 8.24 -16.66 -11.44
N ILE A 80 7.11 -16.08 -11.10
CA ILE A 80 5.82 -16.80 -11.03
C ILE A 80 4.90 -16.35 -12.17
N VAL A 81 4.09 -17.28 -12.64
CA VAL A 81 3.11 -17.05 -13.72
C VAL A 81 1.74 -17.58 -13.29
N ALA A 82 0.69 -17.18 -14.03
CA ALA A 82 -0.66 -17.66 -13.79
C ALA A 82 -0.71 -19.18 -13.74
N ASP A 83 -1.54 -19.70 -12.85
CA ASP A 83 -1.75 -21.13 -12.56
C ASP A 83 -0.63 -21.78 -11.74
N ASP A 84 0.45 -21.07 -11.42
CA ASP A 84 1.45 -21.58 -10.47
C ASP A 84 0.84 -21.72 -9.08
N THR A 85 1.13 -22.83 -8.41
CA THR A 85 0.86 -23.01 -6.99
C THR A 85 2.03 -22.40 -6.21
N VAL A 86 1.72 -21.49 -5.30
CA VAL A 86 2.74 -20.80 -4.51
C VAL A 86 2.49 -20.98 -3.01
N SER A 87 3.58 -20.98 -2.26
CA SER A 87 3.54 -20.96 -0.81
C SER A 87 3.44 -19.50 -0.35
N VAL A 88 2.47 -19.20 0.51
CA VAL A 88 2.21 -17.83 0.98
C VAL A 88 2.32 -17.78 2.48
N GLU A 89 3.02 -16.77 2.96
CA GLU A 89 3.06 -16.40 4.36
C GLU A 89 2.43 -15.03 4.52
N LEU A 90 1.46 -14.92 5.40
CA LEU A 90 0.82 -13.65 5.75
C LEU A 90 1.13 -13.32 7.20
N VAL A 91 1.57 -12.08 7.43
CA VAL A 91 1.77 -11.52 8.77
C VAL A 91 0.94 -10.25 8.84
N ARG A 92 0.32 -10.00 10.01
CA ARG A 92 -0.39 -8.73 10.23
C ARG A 92 0.56 -7.56 10.00
N ASP A 93 0.14 -6.58 9.21
CA ASP A 93 0.91 -5.36 9.02
C ASP A 93 0.63 -4.39 10.18
N GLU A 94 1.60 -4.26 11.05
CA GLU A 94 1.55 -3.37 12.21
C GLU A 94 2.30 -2.05 11.97
N SER A 95 2.74 -1.81 10.73
CA SER A 95 3.42 -0.56 10.38
C SER A 95 2.47 0.63 10.49
N LYS A 96 3.05 1.80 10.76
CA LYS A 96 2.28 3.03 10.97
C LYS A 96 1.46 3.44 9.74
N TYR A 97 1.99 3.25 8.54
CA TYR A 97 1.40 3.76 7.32
C TYR A 97 0.88 2.68 6.37
N GLY A 98 1.22 1.42 6.57
CA GLY A 98 0.85 0.34 5.68
C GLY A 98 1.71 0.23 4.42
N LEU A 99 2.74 1.06 4.31
CA LEU A 99 3.78 1.01 3.27
C LEU A 99 5.02 1.78 3.77
N PRO A 100 6.20 1.61 3.13
CA PRO A 100 7.40 2.33 3.55
C PRO A 100 7.23 3.84 3.42
N MET A 101 7.66 4.58 4.45
CA MET A 101 7.69 6.04 4.42
C MET A 101 8.90 6.48 3.57
N PRO A 102 8.70 7.21 2.46
CA PRO A 102 9.83 7.78 1.72
C PRO A 102 10.64 8.72 2.59
N GLU A 103 11.97 8.59 2.56
CA GLU A 103 12.86 9.43 3.37
C GLU A 103 12.66 10.92 3.09
N GLU A 104 12.41 11.26 1.83
CA GLU A 104 12.19 12.63 1.38
C GLU A 104 10.93 13.24 2.01
N MET A 105 9.85 12.47 2.08
CA MET A 105 8.62 12.89 2.76
C MET A 105 8.85 13.02 4.27
N GLN A 106 9.54 12.06 4.87
CA GLN A 106 9.83 12.12 6.30
C GLN A 106 10.64 13.37 6.66
N GLU A 107 11.61 13.74 5.82
CA GLU A 107 12.42 14.94 6.04
C GLU A 107 11.57 16.20 5.96
N VAL A 108 10.67 16.30 4.97
CA VAL A 108 9.76 17.44 4.85
C VAL A 108 8.87 17.55 6.08
N LEU A 109 8.33 16.43 6.57
CA LEU A 109 7.50 16.40 7.78
C LEU A 109 8.30 16.82 9.02
N ASN A 110 9.56 16.39 9.12
CA ASN A 110 10.43 16.75 10.23
C ASN A 110 10.73 18.25 10.28
N GLN A 111 10.81 18.90 9.11
CA GLN A 111 11.13 20.32 8.98
C GLN A 111 9.91 21.25 9.09
N ASP A 112 8.70 20.71 8.97
CA ASP A 112 7.46 21.47 8.90
C ASP A 112 6.42 20.95 9.89
N PRO A 113 6.41 21.43 11.14
CA PRO A 113 5.47 20.98 12.16
C PRO A 113 3.99 21.12 11.77
N GLU A 114 3.63 22.21 11.08
CA GLU A 114 2.26 22.43 10.62
C GLU A 114 1.89 21.44 9.51
N GLY A 115 2.78 21.23 8.54
CA GLY A 115 2.59 20.24 7.49
C GLY A 115 2.47 18.83 8.06
N ASP A 116 3.30 18.49 9.03
CA ASP A 116 3.26 17.21 9.74
C ASP A 116 1.90 16.99 10.42
N ARG A 117 1.41 18.01 11.12
CA ARG A 117 0.11 17.95 11.79
C ARG A 117 -1.03 17.71 10.79
N LEU A 118 -1.03 18.46 9.69
CA LEU A 118 -2.06 18.35 8.66
C LEU A 118 -2.02 16.99 7.94
N PHE A 119 -0.82 16.51 7.63
CA PHE A 119 -0.65 15.20 7.01
C PHE A 119 -1.22 14.08 7.90
N HIS A 120 -0.87 14.08 9.18
CA HIS A 120 -1.34 13.07 10.13
C HIS A 120 -2.81 13.24 10.51
N GLY A 121 -3.42 14.38 10.19
CA GLY A 121 -4.86 14.59 10.30
C GLY A 121 -5.67 13.96 9.17
N LEU A 122 -5.02 13.53 8.09
CA LEU A 122 -5.69 12.81 7.00
C LEU A 122 -6.06 11.39 7.43
N THR A 123 -7.04 10.79 6.74
CA THR A 123 -7.34 9.38 6.94
C THR A 123 -6.14 8.51 6.55
N ALA A 124 -6.03 7.33 7.13
CA ALA A 124 -4.94 6.40 6.83
C ALA A 124 -4.84 6.08 5.33
N GLY A 125 -5.97 5.92 4.65
CA GLY A 125 -5.99 5.67 3.20
C GLY A 125 -5.43 6.84 2.39
N LYS A 126 -5.77 8.07 2.76
CA LYS A 126 -5.24 9.27 2.10
C LYS A 126 -3.74 9.43 2.34
N GLN A 127 -3.29 9.18 3.56
CA GLN A 127 -1.86 9.18 3.88
C GLN A 127 -1.11 8.18 2.98
N ARG A 128 -1.60 6.94 2.89
CA ARG A 128 -0.98 5.90 2.05
C ARG A 128 -0.91 6.31 0.58
N SER A 129 -1.99 6.89 0.06
CA SER A 129 -2.03 7.34 -1.34
C SER A 129 -0.95 8.37 -1.63
N LEU A 130 -0.77 9.33 -0.74
CA LEU A 130 0.26 10.36 -0.90
C LEU A 130 1.67 9.77 -0.79
N LEU A 131 1.90 8.88 0.18
CA LEU A 131 3.19 8.23 0.35
C LEU A 131 3.54 7.34 -0.84
N TYR A 132 2.57 6.61 -1.37
CA TYR A 132 2.75 5.81 -2.57
C TYR A 132 3.14 6.69 -3.76
N PHE A 133 2.45 7.81 -3.93
CA PHE A 133 2.70 8.74 -5.03
C PHE A 133 4.15 9.27 -5.00
N VAL A 134 4.64 9.66 -3.83
CA VAL A 134 6.03 10.12 -3.67
C VAL A 134 7.01 8.96 -3.86
N GLY A 135 6.73 7.82 -3.26
CA GLY A 135 7.66 6.68 -3.24
C GLY A 135 7.82 5.94 -4.57
N LYS A 136 6.83 6.03 -5.47
CA LYS A 136 6.90 5.32 -6.77
C LYS A 136 7.89 5.96 -7.75
N VAL A 137 8.34 7.16 -7.51
CA VAL A 137 9.29 7.88 -8.35
C VAL A 137 10.72 7.52 -7.93
N ASN A 138 11.58 7.24 -8.88
CA ASN A 138 12.98 6.85 -8.60
C ASN A 138 13.92 8.05 -8.45
N ASP A 139 13.59 9.19 -9.04
CA ASP A 139 14.41 10.40 -8.99
C ASP A 139 14.23 11.10 -7.63
N ILE A 140 15.33 11.27 -6.89
CA ILE A 140 15.33 11.85 -5.54
C ILE A 140 14.85 13.31 -5.58
N ASP A 141 15.33 14.11 -6.52
CA ASP A 141 14.92 15.51 -6.66
C ASP A 141 13.43 15.64 -6.92
N LYS A 142 12.89 14.74 -7.74
CA LYS A 142 11.47 14.70 -8.03
C LYS A 142 10.65 14.28 -6.82
N ARG A 143 11.14 13.33 -6.02
CA ARG A 143 10.49 12.94 -4.76
C ARG A 143 10.42 14.11 -3.79
N ILE A 144 11.52 14.84 -3.63
CA ILE A 144 11.59 16.02 -2.76
C ILE A 144 10.59 17.07 -3.24
N HIS A 145 10.59 17.37 -4.53
CA HIS A 145 9.67 18.33 -5.13
C HIS A 145 8.21 17.96 -4.87
N GLN A 146 7.85 16.69 -5.13
CA GLN A 146 6.49 16.21 -4.89
C GLN A 146 6.10 16.28 -3.42
N ALA A 147 7.00 15.91 -2.52
CA ALA A 147 6.75 15.98 -1.07
C ALA A 147 6.48 17.42 -0.62
N LEU A 148 7.30 18.37 -1.07
CA LEU A 148 7.13 19.80 -0.75
C LEU A 148 5.80 20.34 -1.28
N ILE A 149 5.46 20.03 -2.53
CA ILE A 149 4.20 20.49 -3.14
C ILE A 149 2.99 19.92 -2.39
N ILE A 150 3.03 18.65 -2.04
CA ILE A 150 1.93 17.99 -1.31
C ILE A 150 1.71 18.67 0.05
N ILE A 151 2.78 18.92 0.79
CA ILE A 151 2.68 19.52 2.12
C ILE A 151 2.21 20.98 2.03
N ASP A 152 2.73 21.76 1.07
CA ASP A 152 2.25 23.12 0.84
C ASP A 152 0.77 23.12 0.45
N HIS A 153 0.35 22.18 -0.38
CA HIS A 153 -1.06 22.03 -0.76
C HIS A 153 -1.95 21.83 0.47
N LEU A 154 -1.55 20.95 1.39
CA LEU A 154 -2.31 20.72 2.62
C LEU A 154 -2.40 22.00 3.48
N LYS A 155 -1.31 22.75 3.58
CA LYS A 155 -1.32 24.00 4.35
C LYS A 155 -2.22 25.08 3.70
N GLU A 156 -2.22 25.17 2.38
CA GLU A 156 -3.04 26.14 1.64
C GLU A 156 -4.52 25.79 1.60
N ASN A 157 -4.89 24.52 1.84
CA ASN A 157 -6.26 24.04 1.74
C ASN A 157 -6.80 23.47 3.08
N ASP A 158 -6.28 23.96 4.19
CA ASP A 158 -6.74 23.59 5.54
C ASP A 158 -6.72 22.07 5.80
N GLY A 159 -5.70 21.38 5.29
CA GLY A 159 -5.52 19.95 5.45
C GLY A 159 -6.39 19.10 4.52
N LYS A 160 -6.99 19.70 3.50
CA LYS A 160 -7.84 18.99 2.54
C LYS A 160 -7.10 18.76 1.24
N ILE A 161 -7.30 17.56 0.66
CA ILE A 161 -6.77 17.24 -0.66
C ILE A 161 -7.80 17.67 -1.70
N VAL A 162 -7.42 18.65 -2.54
CA VAL A 162 -8.21 19.11 -3.68
C VAL A 162 -7.52 18.59 -4.94
N GLY A 163 -7.96 17.44 -5.44
CA GLY A 163 -7.27 16.67 -6.49
C GLY A 163 -6.90 17.46 -7.74
N PRO A 164 -7.85 18.15 -8.41
CA PRO A 164 -7.51 18.94 -9.61
C PRO A 164 -6.48 20.04 -9.34
N LYS A 165 -6.59 20.72 -8.20
CA LYS A 165 -5.67 21.79 -7.80
C LYS A 165 -4.27 21.22 -7.52
N LEU A 166 -4.19 20.10 -6.79
CA LEU A 166 -2.93 19.43 -6.50
C LEU A 166 -2.24 18.98 -7.79
N ASN A 167 -2.99 18.42 -8.73
CA ASN A 167 -2.45 18.00 -10.03
C ASN A 167 -1.80 19.17 -10.79
N GLU A 168 -2.41 20.35 -10.76
CA GLU A 168 -1.83 21.54 -11.38
C GLU A 168 -0.58 22.01 -10.63
N GLU A 169 -0.61 22.00 -9.31
CA GLU A 169 0.53 22.40 -8.48
C GLU A 169 1.74 21.48 -8.69
N LEU A 170 1.52 20.19 -8.87
CA LEU A 170 2.58 19.20 -9.11
C LEU A 170 3.31 19.41 -10.43
N LYS A 171 2.75 20.18 -11.37
CA LYS A 171 3.39 20.53 -12.64
C LYS A 171 4.35 21.72 -12.51
N ARG A 172 4.35 22.42 -11.39
CA ARG A 172 5.22 23.57 -11.18
C ARG A 172 6.68 23.14 -11.11
N PRO A 173 7.60 23.92 -11.70
CA PRO A 173 9.02 23.63 -11.54
C PRO A 173 9.46 23.90 -10.09
N MET A 174 10.54 23.23 -9.67
CA MET A 174 11.08 23.41 -8.32
C MET A 174 11.80 24.77 -8.18
N PHE A 175 12.41 25.26 -9.26
CA PHE A 175 13.11 26.53 -9.33
C PHE A 175 12.74 27.29 -10.61
#